data_44c3f1bb5585d76e2e9f71deebb14d2e
#
_entry.id   44c3f1bb5585d76e2e9f71deebb14d2e
#
_cell.length_a   1.000
_cell.length_b   1.000
_cell.length_c   1.000
_cell.angle_alpha   90.00
_cell.angle_beta   90.00
_cell.angle_gamma   90.00
#
_symmetry.space_group_name_H-M   'P 1'
#
loop_
_entity.id
_entity.type
_entity.pdbx_description
1 polymer ?
#
loop_
_entity_poly.entity_id
_entity_poly.type
_entity_poly.pdbx_seq_one_letter_code
_entity_poly.pdbx_strand_id
1 'polypeptide(L)'
;MIKDRIFRVLPKYSSLFYTDKVYHLISGGRASGKSTQVGIYFLLKCLGRDYFRGVISRYTIKSLSHSIYQDILDLIKKLELTDYLDIKGDTITNKKNGNMILCHAIKIADGNMMAKSKGLSNVSHLLIDEATEVPSVEEYIKLVDSFRYKGAERRIFLCFNPTYKNHWIFRRFYLPDGEPNPVWLQDHNFLHTTYKDNQENIDEKKIEEWERMRLIDPDYYNHHILGMWRDVGEGQILKGWSFCEYNPDISVPRIIGLDFGFHPDPTAIVEVRKKERRLWVKELHYGSGLLNRDIIDILLEVGITRQDLIIADSAEPKSIEEIRRAGFNIKAAKKGADSVRYGIQELNSLEVFCDASSKNIQREYSSYHYKAGTNIPADGNDHTIDAIRYAISLEKPRYSIYKETSSDIDFFS
;
A
#
# COMPACT_ATOMS: atom_id res chain seq x y z
N MET A 1 25.59 19.07 -32.37
CA MET A 1 26.26 17.96 -31.64
C MET A 1 25.86 18.06 -30.18
N ILE A 2 25.47 16.94 -29.55
CA ILE A 2 25.09 16.88 -28.12
C ILE A 2 26.32 17.07 -27.19
N LYS A 3 27.45 17.49 -27.74
CA LYS A 3 28.78 17.39 -27.12
C LYS A 3 28.98 18.14 -25.80
N ASP A 4 28.08 19.07 -25.41
CA ASP A 4 28.34 19.95 -24.26
C ASP A 4 27.26 19.90 -23.19
N ARG A 5 26.45 18.83 -23.16
CA ARG A 5 25.39 18.69 -22.19
C ARG A 5 25.75 17.66 -21.12
N ILE A 6 25.81 18.11 -19.89
CA ILE A 6 26.25 17.29 -18.75
C ILE A 6 25.04 16.68 -18.05
N PHE A 7 24.95 15.37 -18.11
CA PHE A 7 24.04 14.61 -17.27
C PHE A 7 24.73 14.30 -15.93
N ARG A 8 24.12 14.73 -14.86
CA ARG A 8 24.66 14.47 -13.53
C ARG A 8 24.10 13.15 -12.99
N VAL A 9 24.97 12.14 -12.93
CA VAL A 9 24.66 10.85 -12.30
C VAL A 9 25.22 10.88 -10.88
N LEU A 10 24.36 10.58 -9.90
CA LEU A 10 24.80 10.46 -8.51
C LEU A 10 25.75 9.26 -8.36
N PRO A 11 26.85 9.38 -7.58
CA PRO A 11 27.92 8.38 -7.53
C PRO A 11 27.43 6.95 -7.32
N LYS A 12 26.48 6.75 -6.42
CA LYS A 12 25.95 5.43 -6.07
C LYS A 12 25.21 4.75 -7.23
N TYR A 13 24.64 5.55 -8.16
CA TYR A 13 23.94 5.05 -9.34
C TYR A 13 24.87 4.78 -10.55
N SER A 14 26.14 5.11 -10.45
CA SER A 14 27.11 4.87 -11.53
C SER A 14 27.18 3.38 -11.91
N SER A 15 27.00 2.48 -10.95
CA SER A 15 26.96 1.04 -11.19
C SER A 15 25.96 0.60 -12.26
N LEU A 16 24.85 1.33 -12.45
CA LEU A 16 23.85 1.04 -13.48
C LEU A 16 24.43 1.09 -14.91
N PHE A 17 25.49 1.87 -15.11
CA PHE A 17 26.10 2.08 -16.42
C PHE A 17 27.21 1.10 -16.75
N TYR A 18 27.81 0.48 -15.73
CA TYR A 18 29.01 -0.35 -15.88
C TYR A 18 28.80 -1.83 -15.57
N THR A 19 27.65 -2.22 -15.02
CA THR A 19 27.35 -3.61 -14.72
C THR A 19 26.81 -4.36 -15.94
N ASP A 20 27.06 -5.65 -16.01
CA ASP A 20 26.52 -6.60 -16.98
C ASP A 20 25.22 -7.28 -16.51
N LYS A 21 24.80 -6.98 -15.28
CA LYS A 21 23.59 -7.58 -14.68
C LYS A 21 22.31 -7.22 -15.44
N VAL A 22 21.42 -8.19 -15.57
CA VAL A 22 20.14 -8.03 -16.28
C VAL A 22 19.08 -7.36 -15.38
N TYR A 23 19.07 -7.70 -14.10
CA TYR A 23 18.06 -7.22 -13.17
C TYR A 23 18.64 -6.22 -12.19
N HIS A 24 17.91 -5.15 -11.94
CA HIS A 24 18.30 -4.07 -11.04
C HIS A 24 17.20 -3.83 -10.01
N LEU A 25 17.46 -4.18 -8.75
CA LEU A 25 16.59 -3.87 -7.62
C LEU A 25 17.10 -2.60 -6.96
N ILE A 26 16.36 -1.51 -7.14
CA ILE A 26 16.73 -0.19 -6.65
C ILE A 26 15.75 0.19 -5.53
N SER A 27 16.17 -0.08 -4.30
CA SER A 27 15.40 0.22 -3.10
C SER A 27 15.88 1.51 -2.44
N GLY A 28 15.04 2.09 -1.60
CA GLY A 28 15.46 3.23 -0.78
C GLY A 28 14.32 4.12 -0.31
N GLY A 29 14.68 5.08 0.54
CA GLY A 29 13.74 6.02 1.11
C GLY A 29 13.30 7.13 0.18
N ARG A 30 12.53 8.08 0.74
CA ARG A 30 12.11 9.28 0.01
C ARG A 30 13.30 10.13 -0.40
N ALA A 31 13.16 10.82 -1.53
CA ALA A 31 14.15 11.75 -2.09
C ALA A 31 15.55 11.16 -2.29
N SER A 32 15.69 9.84 -2.36
CA SER A 32 17.00 9.19 -2.63
C SER A 32 17.43 9.27 -4.10
N GLY A 33 16.60 9.84 -4.99
CA GLY A 33 16.92 10.03 -6.41
C GLY A 33 16.63 8.84 -7.31
N LYS A 34 16.03 7.75 -6.83
CA LYS A 34 15.77 6.51 -7.59
C LYS A 34 15.15 6.77 -8.98
N SER A 35 13.96 7.33 -8.98
CA SER A 35 13.20 7.55 -10.24
C SER A 35 13.95 8.48 -11.18
N THR A 36 14.49 9.59 -10.68
CA THR A 36 15.25 10.55 -11.49
C THR A 36 16.50 9.92 -12.11
N GLN A 37 17.28 9.15 -11.34
CA GLN A 37 18.53 8.56 -11.83
C GLN A 37 18.29 7.44 -12.85
N VAL A 38 17.26 6.62 -12.66
CA VAL A 38 16.85 5.63 -13.67
C VAL A 38 16.25 6.33 -14.90
N GLY A 39 15.54 7.43 -14.72
CA GLY A 39 15.07 8.30 -15.82
C GLY A 39 16.24 8.84 -16.66
N ILE A 40 17.31 9.32 -16.01
CA ILE A 40 18.54 9.75 -16.69
C ILE A 40 19.15 8.57 -17.47
N TYR A 41 19.22 7.38 -16.88
CA TYR A 41 19.72 6.19 -17.57
C TYR A 41 18.92 5.89 -18.83
N PHE A 42 17.57 5.88 -18.76
CA PHE A 42 16.70 5.65 -19.90
C PHE A 42 16.88 6.72 -20.99
N LEU A 43 16.99 7.98 -20.58
CA LEU A 43 17.18 9.10 -21.54
C LEU A 43 18.54 8.99 -22.25
N LEU A 44 19.61 8.68 -21.54
CA LEU A 44 20.93 8.48 -22.13
C LEU A 44 20.96 7.30 -23.10
N LYS A 45 20.32 6.17 -22.76
CA LYS A 45 20.19 5.03 -23.67
C LYS A 45 19.35 5.37 -24.90
N CYS A 46 18.27 6.14 -24.74
CA CYS A 46 17.46 6.62 -25.86
C CYS A 46 18.24 7.53 -26.82
N LEU A 47 19.12 8.40 -26.30
CA LEU A 47 19.99 9.28 -27.09
C LEU A 47 21.20 8.55 -27.67
N GLY A 48 21.51 7.37 -27.17
CA GLY A 48 22.65 6.54 -27.58
C GLY A 48 22.55 6.02 -29.02
N ARG A 49 23.60 5.33 -29.47
CA ARG A 49 23.68 4.74 -30.82
C ARG A 49 23.07 3.35 -30.89
N ASP A 50 23.19 2.60 -29.80
CA ASP A 50 22.74 1.22 -29.74
C ASP A 50 21.21 1.18 -29.72
N TYR A 51 20.66 0.05 -30.15
CA TYR A 51 19.20 -0.15 -30.11
C TYR A 51 18.67 -0.03 -28.69
N PHE A 52 17.67 0.82 -28.53
CA PHE A 52 16.99 1.00 -27.25
C PHE A 52 15.48 1.18 -27.44
N ARG A 53 14.72 0.33 -26.79
CA ARG A 53 13.27 0.48 -26.64
C ARG A 53 12.93 0.23 -25.18
N GLY A 54 12.83 1.32 -24.42
CA GLY A 54 12.55 1.31 -23.00
C GLY A 54 11.07 1.44 -22.71
N VAL A 55 10.55 0.68 -21.76
CA VAL A 55 9.21 0.86 -21.21
C VAL A 55 9.33 1.28 -19.76
N ILE A 56 8.67 2.37 -19.42
CA ILE A 56 8.47 2.83 -18.04
C ILE A 56 7.05 2.44 -17.65
N SER A 57 6.91 1.69 -16.57
CA SER A 57 5.63 1.17 -16.13
C SER A 57 5.37 1.43 -14.65
N ARG A 58 4.11 1.63 -14.33
CA ARG A 58 3.53 1.54 -12.99
C ARG A 58 2.36 0.56 -13.01
N TYR A 59 1.96 0.09 -11.82
CA TYR A 59 0.91 -0.91 -11.75
C TYR A 59 -0.43 -0.40 -12.31
N THR A 60 -0.79 0.86 -12.06
CA THR A 60 -2.04 1.46 -12.55
C THR A 60 -1.83 2.70 -13.42
N ILE A 61 -2.80 2.98 -14.33
CA ILE A 61 -2.76 4.16 -15.22
C ILE A 61 -2.82 5.47 -14.42
N LYS A 62 -3.61 5.55 -13.35
CA LYS A 62 -3.76 6.76 -12.54
C LYS A 62 -2.45 7.24 -11.91
N SER A 63 -1.55 6.32 -11.61
CA SER A 63 -0.25 6.62 -11.00
C SER A 63 0.82 7.03 -12.02
N LEU A 64 0.57 6.83 -13.32
CA LEU A 64 1.55 7.09 -14.40
C LEU A 64 1.69 8.58 -14.74
N SER A 65 0.61 9.38 -14.68
CA SER A 65 0.57 10.78 -15.13
C SER A 65 1.40 11.74 -14.27
N HIS A 66 1.74 11.36 -13.04
CA HIS A 66 2.55 12.15 -12.11
C HIS A 66 3.87 11.43 -11.72
N SER A 67 4.43 10.65 -12.65
CA SER A 67 5.53 9.74 -12.42
C SER A 67 6.84 10.22 -13.04
N ILE A 68 7.85 9.36 -12.97
CA ILE A 68 9.15 9.46 -13.64
C ILE A 68 9.10 9.96 -15.10
N TYR A 69 7.98 9.78 -15.81
CA TYR A 69 7.82 10.32 -17.16
C TYR A 69 7.83 11.84 -17.18
N GLN A 70 7.14 12.48 -16.23
CA GLN A 70 7.18 13.94 -16.11
C GLN A 70 8.59 14.43 -15.75
N ASP A 71 9.28 13.73 -14.86
CA ASP A 71 10.67 14.05 -14.50
C ASP A 71 11.59 13.99 -15.74
N ILE A 72 11.38 13.01 -16.63
CA ILE A 72 12.11 12.92 -17.90
C ILE A 72 11.77 14.07 -18.84
N LEU A 73 10.50 14.45 -18.95
CA LEU A 73 10.09 15.60 -19.77
C LEU A 73 10.70 16.90 -19.27
N ASP A 74 10.74 17.10 -17.96
CA ASP A 74 11.33 18.30 -17.37
C ASP A 74 12.86 18.31 -17.57
N LEU A 75 13.50 17.15 -17.50
CA LEU A 75 14.92 16.99 -17.81
C LEU A 75 15.22 17.28 -19.29
N ILE A 76 14.37 16.82 -20.21
CA ILE A 76 14.48 17.10 -21.65
C ILE A 76 14.42 18.62 -21.91
N LYS A 77 13.48 19.32 -21.26
CA LYS A 77 13.35 20.77 -21.35
C LYS A 77 14.58 21.47 -20.76
N LYS A 78 14.98 21.10 -19.54
CA LYS A 78 16.13 21.69 -18.83
C LYS A 78 17.42 21.55 -19.60
N LEU A 79 17.61 20.42 -20.30
CA LEU A 79 18.78 20.15 -21.12
C LEU A 79 18.59 20.56 -22.60
N GLU A 80 17.48 21.21 -22.96
CA GLU A 80 17.14 21.67 -24.33
C GLU A 80 17.31 20.54 -25.37
N LEU A 81 16.76 19.35 -25.10
CA LEU A 81 16.89 18.17 -25.97
C LEU A 81 15.73 18.03 -26.95
N THR A 82 14.80 18.96 -27.00
CA THR A 82 13.60 18.95 -27.86
C THR A 82 13.90 18.86 -29.36
N ASP A 83 15.04 19.40 -29.79
CA ASP A 83 15.46 19.30 -31.20
C ASP A 83 15.85 17.86 -31.61
N TYR A 84 16.25 17.03 -30.66
CA TYR A 84 16.71 15.65 -30.88
C TYR A 84 15.63 14.62 -30.63
N LEU A 85 14.59 14.98 -29.88
CA LEU A 85 13.53 14.08 -29.43
C LEU A 85 12.17 14.55 -29.95
N ASP A 86 11.36 13.59 -30.42
CA ASP A 86 9.94 13.78 -30.75
C ASP A 86 9.10 13.23 -29.60
N ILE A 87 8.23 14.06 -29.03
CA ILE A 87 7.40 13.72 -27.88
C ILE A 87 5.94 13.70 -28.32
N LYS A 88 5.33 12.52 -28.31
CA LYS A 88 3.92 12.34 -28.71
C LYS A 88 3.19 11.47 -27.67
N GLY A 89 2.26 12.09 -26.95
CA GLY A 89 1.53 11.39 -25.88
C GLY A 89 2.49 10.79 -24.85
N ASP A 90 2.42 9.48 -24.69
CA ASP A 90 3.22 8.72 -23.72
C ASP A 90 4.54 8.19 -24.31
N THR A 91 4.99 8.74 -25.44
CA THR A 91 6.16 8.24 -26.16
C THR A 91 7.15 9.34 -26.44
N ILE A 92 8.43 9.07 -26.16
CA ILE A 92 9.58 9.91 -26.51
C ILE A 92 10.42 9.13 -27.52
N THR A 93 10.66 9.69 -28.70
CA THR A 93 11.39 9.03 -29.77
C THR A 93 12.61 9.86 -30.18
N ASN A 94 13.77 9.23 -30.28
CA ASN A 94 14.96 9.84 -30.87
C ASN A 94 14.79 9.97 -32.39
N LYS A 95 14.76 11.23 -32.88
CA LYS A 95 14.54 11.57 -34.31
C LYS A 95 15.60 10.97 -35.24
N LYS A 96 16.79 10.68 -34.73
CA LYS A 96 17.92 10.21 -35.53
C LYS A 96 17.90 8.71 -35.81
N ASN A 97 17.58 7.89 -34.83
CA ASN A 97 17.73 6.44 -34.90
C ASN A 97 16.47 5.65 -34.53
N GLY A 98 15.39 6.33 -34.08
CA GLY A 98 14.13 5.69 -33.69
C GLY A 98 14.13 5.01 -32.33
N ASN A 99 15.20 5.14 -31.53
CA ASN A 99 15.19 4.71 -30.13
C ASN A 99 14.06 5.39 -29.37
N MET A 100 13.41 4.70 -28.45
CA MET A 100 12.22 5.25 -27.82
C MET A 100 12.06 4.85 -26.35
N ILE A 101 11.37 5.73 -25.62
CA ILE A 101 10.84 5.50 -24.28
C ILE A 101 9.31 5.51 -24.39
N LEU A 102 8.67 4.48 -23.88
CA LEU A 102 7.20 4.36 -23.82
C LEU A 102 6.76 4.31 -22.35
N CYS A 103 5.68 5.00 -22.05
CA CYS A 103 5.03 4.89 -20.75
C CYS A 103 3.78 4.01 -20.85
N HIS A 104 3.68 3.00 -19.98
CA HIS A 104 2.56 2.06 -20.05
C HIS A 104 2.23 1.47 -18.68
N ALA A 105 0.93 1.36 -18.36
CA ALA A 105 0.50 0.69 -17.13
C ALA A 105 0.62 -0.83 -17.25
N ILE A 106 1.00 -1.50 -16.15
CA ILE A 106 1.08 -2.97 -16.09
C ILE A 106 -0.33 -3.56 -16.18
N LYS A 107 -1.29 -3.00 -15.44
CA LYS A 107 -2.70 -3.39 -15.47
C LYS A 107 -3.50 -2.41 -16.31
N ILE A 108 -4.12 -2.90 -17.38
CA ILE A 108 -5.00 -2.13 -18.26
C ILE A 108 -6.42 -2.16 -17.68
N ALA A 109 -7.26 -1.17 -18.02
CA ALA A 109 -8.62 -0.98 -17.50
C ALA A 109 -9.52 -2.23 -17.60
N ASP A 110 -9.29 -3.09 -18.59
CA ASP A 110 -10.04 -4.34 -18.82
C ASP A 110 -9.56 -5.53 -17.98
N GLY A 111 -8.72 -5.32 -16.97
CA GLY A 111 -8.15 -6.37 -16.14
C GLY A 111 -7.05 -7.19 -16.83
N ASN A 112 -6.72 -6.89 -18.09
CA ASN A 112 -5.63 -7.55 -18.82
C ASN A 112 -4.27 -6.96 -18.46
N MET A 113 -3.25 -7.82 -18.35
CA MET A 113 -1.87 -7.37 -18.14
C MET A 113 -1.25 -6.87 -19.44
N MET A 114 -0.32 -5.91 -19.34
CA MET A 114 0.50 -5.38 -20.44
C MET A 114 1.15 -6.48 -21.30
N ALA A 115 1.50 -7.60 -20.69
CA ALA A 115 2.09 -8.76 -21.36
C ALA A 115 1.29 -9.30 -22.57
N LYS A 116 -0.02 -8.98 -22.65
CA LYS A 116 -0.89 -9.37 -23.76
C LYS A 116 -0.94 -8.35 -24.92
N SER A 117 -0.34 -7.17 -24.77
CA SER A 117 -0.41 -6.14 -25.79
C SER A 117 0.64 -6.37 -26.88
N LYS A 118 0.19 -6.47 -28.13
CA LYS A 118 1.05 -6.64 -29.32
C LYS A 118 2.02 -5.45 -29.55
N GLY A 119 1.81 -4.31 -28.90
CA GLY A 119 2.63 -3.10 -29.04
C GLY A 119 3.98 -3.13 -28.30
N LEU A 120 4.23 -4.13 -27.45
CA LEU A 120 5.44 -4.24 -26.63
C LEU A 120 6.45 -5.27 -27.17
N SER A 121 6.32 -5.68 -28.42
CA SER A 121 7.36 -6.47 -29.08
C SER A 121 8.66 -5.66 -29.18
N ASN A 122 9.79 -6.33 -29.05
CA ASN A 122 11.13 -5.76 -29.21
C ASN A 122 11.54 -4.76 -28.08
N VAL A 123 10.94 -4.84 -26.89
CA VAL A 123 11.36 -4.06 -25.73
C VAL A 123 12.68 -4.61 -25.19
N SER A 124 13.68 -3.74 -25.05
CA SER A 124 15.01 -4.06 -24.50
C SER A 124 15.10 -3.77 -23.00
N HIS A 125 14.46 -2.70 -22.55
CA HIS A 125 14.54 -2.22 -21.17
C HIS A 125 13.15 -2.03 -20.57
N LEU A 126 12.94 -2.55 -19.36
CA LEU A 126 11.72 -2.39 -18.58
C LEU A 126 12.05 -1.73 -17.24
N LEU A 127 11.33 -0.67 -16.91
CA LEU A 127 11.30 -0.11 -15.57
C LEU A 127 9.91 -0.35 -14.96
N ILE A 128 9.89 -0.96 -13.79
CA ILE A 128 8.72 -1.03 -12.92
C ILE A 128 8.96 -0.04 -11.78
N ASP A 129 8.35 1.14 -11.89
CA ASP A 129 8.39 2.15 -10.84
C ASP A 129 7.32 1.85 -9.79
N GLU A 130 7.63 2.10 -8.51
CA GLU A 130 6.83 1.68 -7.35
C GLU A 130 6.50 0.17 -7.41
N ALA A 131 7.53 -0.67 -7.59
CA ALA A 131 7.36 -2.11 -7.81
C ALA A 131 6.64 -2.83 -6.65
N THR A 132 6.53 -2.23 -5.48
CA THR A 132 5.71 -2.72 -4.36
C THR A 132 4.20 -2.63 -4.62
N GLU A 133 3.75 -1.90 -5.63
CA GLU A 133 2.35 -1.92 -6.07
C GLU A 133 1.98 -3.21 -6.82
N VAL A 134 2.96 -3.97 -7.32
CA VAL A 134 2.73 -5.27 -7.97
C VAL A 134 2.33 -6.30 -6.90
N PRO A 135 1.11 -6.86 -6.95
CA PRO A 135 0.54 -7.57 -5.80
C PRO A 135 1.16 -8.94 -5.54
N SER A 136 1.76 -9.58 -6.54
CA SER A 136 2.31 -10.92 -6.39
C SER A 136 3.53 -11.19 -7.27
N VAL A 137 4.30 -12.20 -6.87
CA VAL A 137 5.45 -12.68 -7.65
C VAL A 137 5.02 -13.28 -8.99
N GLU A 138 3.84 -13.89 -9.07
CA GLU A 138 3.30 -14.47 -10.30
C GLU A 138 3.02 -13.41 -11.36
N GLU A 139 2.47 -12.26 -10.95
CA GLU A 139 2.25 -11.13 -11.86
C GLU A 139 3.58 -10.54 -12.34
N TYR A 140 4.54 -10.38 -11.44
CA TYR A 140 5.90 -9.98 -11.79
C TYR A 140 6.54 -10.92 -12.81
N ILE A 141 6.51 -12.24 -12.56
CA ILE A 141 7.09 -13.26 -13.46
C ILE A 141 6.42 -13.20 -14.83
N LYS A 142 5.08 -13.18 -14.89
CA LYS A 142 4.34 -13.07 -16.17
C LYS A 142 4.73 -11.83 -16.95
N LEU A 143 4.93 -10.70 -16.27
CA LEU A 143 5.37 -9.48 -16.92
C LEU A 143 6.77 -9.63 -17.47
N VAL A 144 7.74 -10.04 -16.66
CA VAL A 144 9.17 -10.16 -17.03
C VAL A 144 9.35 -11.19 -18.15
N ASP A 145 8.66 -12.31 -18.12
CA ASP A 145 8.72 -13.35 -19.15
C ASP A 145 8.17 -12.89 -20.51
N SER A 146 7.41 -11.81 -20.55
CA SER A 146 6.96 -11.23 -21.82
C SER A 146 8.03 -10.43 -22.55
N PHE A 147 9.11 -10.04 -21.87
CA PHE A 147 10.23 -9.28 -22.42
C PHE A 147 11.37 -10.22 -22.86
N ARG A 148 11.34 -10.66 -24.10
CA ARG A 148 12.21 -11.73 -24.65
C ARG A 148 13.00 -11.33 -25.90
N TYR A 149 13.20 -10.04 -26.14
CA TYR A 149 13.89 -9.59 -27.34
C TYR A 149 15.37 -10.00 -27.34
N LYS A 150 15.81 -10.68 -28.41
CA LYS A 150 17.20 -11.16 -28.56
C LYS A 150 18.14 -10.15 -29.25
N GLY A 151 17.61 -9.10 -29.86
CA GLY A 151 18.34 -8.18 -30.73
C GLY A 151 19.09 -7.05 -30.02
N ALA A 152 19.04 -7.00 -28.68
CA ALA A 152 19.71 -5.97 -27.90
C ALA A 152 19.95 -6.40 -26.45
N GLU A 153 20.77 -5.61 -25.76
CA GLU A 153 20.94 -5.73 -24.30
C GLU A 153 19.57 -5.66 -23.60
N ARG A 154 19.32 -6.62 -22.72
CA ARG A 154 18.08 -6.66 -21.91
C ARG A 154 18.36 -6.22 -20.49
N ARG A 155 17.58 -5.25 -19.98
CA ARG A 155 17.64 -4.83 -18.57
C ARG A 155 16.26 -4.58 -17.98
N ILE A 156 16.10 -4.97 -16.73
CA ILE A 156 14.84 -4.87 -15.98
C ILE A 156 15.14 -4.18 -14.64
N PHE A 157 14.45 -3.08 -14.38
CA PHE A 157 14.61 -2.25 -13.21
C PHE A 157 13.35 -2.32 -12.35
N LEU A 158 13.52 -2.61 -11.07
CA LEU A 158 12.49 -2.51 -10.04
C LEU A 158 12.89 -1.37 -9.11
N CYS A 159 12.17 -0.24 -9.21
CA CYS A 159 12.33 0.88 -8.28
C CYS A 159 11.23 0.80 -7.23
N PHE A 160 11.59 0.86 -5.94
CA PHE A 160 10.61 0.76 -4.87
C PHE A 160 11.09 1.36 -3.55
N ASN A 161 10.12 1.77 -2.75
CA ASN A 161 10.34 2.00 -1.33
C ASN A 161 10.02 0.69 -0.61
N PRO A 162 10.94 0.13 0.21
CA PRO A 162 10.67 -1.06 1.01
C PRO A 162 9.41 -0.89 1.87
N THR A 163 8.64 -1.97 2.00
CA THR A 163 7.44 -2.06 2.84
C THR A 163 7.69 -3.03 4.01
N TYR A 164 6.89 -4.07 4.13
CA TYR A 164 7.05 -5.09 5.17
C TYR A 164 7.80 -6.31 4.63
N LYS A 165 8.54 -7.02 5.49
CA LYS A 165 9.28 -8.24 5.17
C LYS A 165 8.39 -9.42 4.69
N ASN A 166 7.06 -9.33 4.87
CA ASN A 166 6.14 -10.30 4.28
C ASN A 166 5.83 -10.04 2.80
N HIS A 167 6.24 -8.90 2.24
CA HIS A 167 6.04 -8.58 0.83
C HIS A 167 6.82 -9.55 -0.07
N TRP A 168 6.26 -9.90 -1.26
CA TRP A 168 6.87 -10.87 -2.17
C TRP A 168 8.27 -10.48 -2.64
N ILE A 169 8.59 -9.18 -2.82
CA ILE A 169 9.93 -8.69 -3.18
C ILE A 169 10.93 -9.10 -2.10
N PHE A 170 10.61 -8.85 -0.82
CA PHE A 170 11.49 -9.24 0.27
C PHE A 170 11.69 -10.75 0.32
N ARG A 171 10.60 -11.52 0.37
CA ARG A 171 10.64 -12.99 0.47
C ARG A 171 11.41 -13.66 -0.68
N ARG A 172 11.38 -13.04 -1.86
CA ARG A 172 12.05 -13.59 -3.04
C ARG A 172 13.53 -13.23 -3.09
N PHE A 173 13.87 -11.97 -2.80
CA PHE A 173 15.17 -11.40 -3.14
C PHE A 173 16.07 -11.10 -1.95
N TYR A 174 15.55 -11.16 -0.72
CA TYR A 174 16.32 -10.83 0.49
C TYR A 174 16.31 -11.97 1.49
N LEU A 175 17.32 -12.00 2.35
CA LEU A 175 17.40 -12.84 3.54
C LEU A 175 16.62 -12.20 4.70
N PRO A 176 16.30 -12.95 5.78
CA PRO A 176 15.56 -12.43 6.95
C PRO A 176 16.18 -11.21 7.62
N ASP A 177 17.52 -11.07 7.55
CA ASP A 177 18.28 -9.93 8.06
C ASP A 177 18.22 -8.68 7.15
N GLY A 178 17.67 -8.82 5.94
CA GLY A 178 17.54 -7.74 4.97
C GLY A 178 18.66 -7.68 3.94
N GLU A 179 19.66 -8.54 4.04
CA GLU A 179 20.72 -8.62 3.03
C GLU A 179 20.21 -9.30 1.73
N PRO A 180 20.78 -8.95 0.57
CA PRO A 180 20.45 -9.61 -0.67
C PRO A 180 20.70 -11.12 -0.60
N ASN A 181 19.73 -11.91 -1.04
CA ASN A 181 19.88 -13.36 -1.11
C ASN A 181 20.95 -13.75 -2.18
N PRO A 182 22.04 -14.44 -1.80
CA PRO A 182 23.14 -14.77 -2.68
C PRO A 182 22.76 -15.49 -3.97
N VAL A 183 21.66 -16.24 -3.98
CA VAL A 183 21.15 -16.94 -5.16
C VAL A 183 20.91 -15.99 -6.34
N TRP A 184 20.59 -14.74 -6.08
CA TRP A 184 20.29 -13.75 -7.12
C TRP A 184 21.51 -12.90 -7.53
N LEU A 185 22.60 -12.93 -6.80
CA LEU A 185 23.74 -12.03 -7.07
C LEU A 185 24.42 -12.27 -8.43
N GLN A 186 24.20 -13.41 -9.07
CA GLN A 186 24.80 -13.69 -10.38
C GLN A 186 24.28 -12.75 -11.47
N ASP A 187 22.98 -12.47 -11.50
CA ASP A 187 22.29 -11.72 -12.58
C ASP A 187 21.52 -10.49 -12.08
N HIS A 188 21.52 -10.24 -10.76
CA HIS A 188 20.84 -9.10 -10.12
C HIS A 188 21.87 -8.13 -9.50
N ASN A 189 21.62 -6.84 -9.73
CA ASN A 189 22.29 -5.72 -9.06
C ASN A 189 21.33 -5.16 -8.00
N PHE A 190 21.78 -5.14 -6.75
CA PHE A 190 21.05 -4.59 -5.62
C PHE A 190 21.62 -3.23 -5.25
N LEU A 191 20.78 -2.20 -5.28
CA LEU A 191 21.17 -0.84 -4.95
C LEU A 191 20.19 -0.28 -3.93
N HIS A 192 20.69 -0.03 -2.72
CA HIS A 192 19.91 0.67 -1.69
C HIS A 192 20.42 2.11 -1.55
N THR A 193 19.49 3.09 -1.62
CA THR A 193 19.83 4.52 -1.59
C THR A 193 18.95 5.28 -0.62
N THR A 194 19.49 6.33 -0.06
CA THR A 194 18.82 7.21 0.89
C THR A 194 18.93 8.67 0.42
N TYR A 195 18.24 9.58 1.11
CA TYR A 195 18.40 11.01 0.85
C TYR A 195 19.86 11.48 1.00
N LYS A 196 20.67 10.78 1.83
CA LYS A 196 22.11 11.09 2.04
C LYS A 196 22.93 10.93 0.74
N ASP A 197 22.47 10.06 -0.16
CA ASP A 197 23.10 9.87 -1.48
C ASP A 197 22.69 10.97 -2.47
N ASN A 198 21.75 11.86 -2.11
CA ASN A 198 21.15 12.89 -2.98
C ASN A 198 21.04 14.27 -2.30
N GLN A 199 21.78 14.51 -1.23
CA GLN A 199 21.67 15.71 -0.39
C GLN A 199 21.73 17.02 -1.19
N GLU A 200 22.58 17.09 -2.19
CA GLU A 200 22.77 18.29 -3.01
C GLU A 200 21.51 18.75 -3.79
N ASN A 201 20.52 17.87 -3.92
CA ASN A 201 19.26 18.16 -4.61
C ASN A 201 18.08 18.31 -3.65
N ILE A 202 18.33 18.42 -2.34
CA ILE A 202 17.30 18.49 -1.30
C ILE A 202 17.49 19.78 -0.49
N ASP A 203 16.38 20.45 -0.19
CA ASP A 203 16.38 21.65 0.67
C ASP A 203 16.95 21.32 2.06
N GLU A 204 17.86 22.17 2.55
CA GLU A 204 18.55 21.97 3.84
C GLU A 204 17.57 21.88 5.02
N LYS A 205 16.51 22.71 5.02
CA LYS A 205 15.48 22.67 6.08
C LYS A 205 14.74 21.34 6.10
N LYS A 206 14.58 20.71 4.92
CA LYS A 206 13.97 19.39 4.83
C LYS A 206 14.87 18.30 5.40
N ILE A 207 16.16 18.40 5.19
CA ILE A 207 17.15 17.50 5.78
C ILE A 207 17.13 17.65 7.31
N GLU A 208 17.13 18.88 7.82
CA GLU A 208 17.03 19.15 9.27
C GLU A 208 15.74 18.59 9.90
N GLU A 209 14.60 18.68 9.17
CA GLU A 209 13.33 18.09 9.61
C GLU A 209 13.46 16.57 9.73
N TRP A 210 14.07 15.90 8.75
CA TRP A 210 14.27 14.45 8.80
C TRP A 210 15.27 14.03 9.91
N GLU A 211 16.33 14.79 10.12
CA GLU A 211 17.26 14.49 11.22
C GLU A 211 16.59 14.68 12.60
N ARG A 212 15.66 15.61 12.74
CA ARG A 212 14.82 15.70 13.94
C ARG A 212 13.90 14.51 14.10
N MET A 213 13.30 14.01 13.00
CA MET A 213 12.46 12.80 13.01
C MET A 213 13.23 11.56 13.47
N ARG A 214 14.52 11.49 13.22
CA ARG A 214 15.39 10.42 13.74
C ARG A 214 15.32 10.29 15.27
N LEU A 215 15.15 11.40 15.97
CA LEU A 215 15.08 11.45 17.45
C LEU A 215 13.66 11.29 17.98
N ILE A 216 12.66 11.80 17.25
CA ILE A 216 11.26 11.86 17.69
C ILE A 216 10.54 10.55 17.32
N ASP A 217 10.74 10.04 16.13
CA ASP A 217 10.11 8.82 15.59
C ASP A 217 11.15 8.03 14.75
N PRO A 218 12.01 7.27 15.42
CA PRO A 218 13.04 6.46 14.76
C PRO A 218 12.47 5.45 13.75
N ASP A 219 11.28 4.89 14.01
CA ASP A 219 10.64 3.92 13.12
C ASP A 219 10.20 4.57 11.82
N TYR A 220 9.57 5.75 11.90
CA TYR A 220 9.24 6.55 10.72
C TYR A 220 10.52 6.90 9.93
N TYR A 221 11.56 7.37 10.62
CA TYR A 221 12.83 7.74 9.99
C TYR A 221 13.46 6.55 9.27
N ASN A 222 13.58 5.42 9.94
CA ASN A 222 14.20 4.22 9.36
C ASN A 222 13.41 3.71 8.15
N HIS A 223 12.10 3.63 8.25
CA HIS A 223 11.28 3.09 7.18
C HIS A 223 11.07 4.07 6.01
N HIS A 224 10.52 5.27 6.30
CA HIS A 224 10.11 6.20 5.24
C HIS A 224 11.26 7.04 4.69
N ILE A 225 12.22 7.42 5.55
CA ILE A 225 13.31 8.31 5.14
C ILE A 225 14.52 7.50 4.67
N LEU A 226 14.92 6.46 5.40
CA LEU A 226 16.02 5.61 4.99
C LEU A 226 15.59 4.46 4.07
N GLY A 227 14.32 4.09 4.03
CA GLY A 227 13.81 3.00 3.19
C GLY A 227 14.23 1.61 3.68
N MET A 228 14.21 1.40 4.97
CA MET A 228 14.46 0.09 5.56
C MET A 228 13.19 -0.77 5.53
N TRP A 229 13.37 -2.08 5.41
CA TRP A 229 12.27 -3.03 5.52
C TRP A 229 11.72 -3.07 6.95
N ARG A 230 10.41 -3.20 7.10
CA ARG A 230 9.75 -3.38 8.40
C ARG A 230 9.44 -4.84 8.67
N ASP A 231 9.62 -5.26 9.91
CA ASP A 231 9.10 -6.54 10.38
C ASP A 231 7.57 -6.53 10.41
N VAL A 232 6.99 -7.72 10.16
CA VAL A 232 5.54 -7.90 10.29
C VAL A 232 5.18 -7.69 11.76
N GLY A 233 4.43 -6.63 12.06
CA GLY A 233 4.15 -6.18 13.44
C GLY A 233 4.67 -4.77 13.75
N GLU A 234 5.73 -4.30 13.09
CA GLU A 234 6.12 -2.88 13.13
C GLU A 234 5.20 -2.06 12.21
N GLY A 235 4.41 -1.17 12.84
CA GLY A 235 3.38 -0.38 12.15
C GLY A 235 2.03 -1.08 11.99
N GLN A 236 1.86 -2.28 12.56
CA GLN A 236 0.57 -2.92 12.73
C GLN A 236 -0.32 -2.02 13.62
N ILE A 237 -1.50 -1.70 13.13
CA ILE A 237 -2.44 -0.80 13.81
C ILE A 237 -2.99 -1.43 15.08
N LEU A 238 -3.35 -2.71 15.01
CA LEU A 238 -3.88 -3.48 16.14
C LEU A 238 -2.79 -4.33 16.77
N LYS A 239 -2.69 -4.32 18.09
CA LYS A 239 -1.63 -5.02 18.84
C LYS A 239 -2.20 -5.83 20.01
N GLY A 240 -1.48 -6.88 20.39
CA GLY A 240 -1.75 -7.60 21.64
C GLY A 240 -2.97 -8.51 21.62
N TRP A 241 -3.50 -8.90 20.44
CA TRP A 241 -4.59 -9.86 20.36
C TRP A 241 -4.10 -11.29 20.64
N SER A 242 -4.88 -12.05 21.39
CA SER A 242 -4.62 -13.46 21.67
C SER A 242 -5.53 -14.33 20.80
N PHE A 243 -4.93 -15.20 19.98
CA PHE A 243 -5.66 -16.16 19.15
C PHE A 243 -5.67 -17.51 19.87
N CYS A 244 -6.82 -17.88 20.45
CA CYS A 244 -6.95 -19.02 21.34
C CYS A 244 -8.28 -19.75 21.13
N GLU A 245 -8.53 -20.80 21.87
CA GLU A 245 -9.84 -21.44 21.92
C GLU A 245 -10.91 -20.44 22.41
N TYR A 246 -12.04 -20.41 21.71
CA TYR A 246 -13.13 -19.48 22.00
C TYR A 246 -13.86 -19.86 23.29
N ASN A 247 -13.54 -19.21 24.36
CA ASN A 247 -14.14 -19.42 25.66
C ASN A 247 -14.63 -18.09 26.28
N PRO A 248 -15.70 -17.49 25.74
CA PRO A 248 -16.22 -16.22 26.24
C PRO A 248 -16.99 -16.40 27.54
N ASP A 249 -17.09 -15.31 28.32
CA ASP A 249 -18.06 -15.24 29.41
C ASP A 249 -19.49 -15.23 28.83
N ILE A 250 -20.19 -16.38 28.90
CA ILE A 250 -21.53 -16.54 28.34
C ILE A 250 -22.62 -15.70 29.05
N SER A 251 -22.31 -15.18 30.26
CA SER A 251 -23.23 -14.26 30.97
C SER A 251 -23.28 -12.88 30.27
N VAL A 252 -22.30 -12.56 29.40
CA VAL A 252 -22.25 -11.32 28.64
C VAL A 252 -23.05 -11.50 27.34
N PRO A 253 -24.04 -10.65 27.07
CA PRO A 253 -24.77 -10.69 25.81
C PRO A 253 -23.84 -10.55 24.62
N ARG A 254 -24.06 -11.34 23.56
CA ARG A 254 -23.34 -11.17 22.32
C ARG A 254 -23.91 -10.01 21.51
N ILE A 255 -23.04 -9.33 20.79
CA ILE A 255 -23.38 -8.34 19.78
C ILE A 255 -22.81 -8.85 18.46
N ILE A 256 -23.56 -8.74 17.39
CA ILE A 256 -23.13 -9.15 16.06
C ILE A 256 -22.71 -7.92 15.28
N GLY A 257 -21.48 -7.90 14.81
CA GLY A 257 -20.99 -6.92 13.87
C GLY A 257 -21.22 -7.39 12.44
N LEU A 258 -21.72 -6.52 11.57
CA LEU A 258 -21.96 -6.82 10.16
C LEU A 258 -21.37 -5.72 9.30
N ASP A 259 -20.41 -6.07 8.47
CA ASP A 259 -19.90 -5.23 7.40
C ASP A 259 -20.40 -5.76 6.06
N PHE A 260 -21.11 -4.89 5.32
CA PHE A 260 -21.68 -5.26 4.03
C PHE A 260 -20.62 -5.13 2.92
N GLY A 261 -20.44 -6.17 2.15
CA GLY A 261 -19.71 -6.17 0.89
C GLY A 261 -20.48 -6.94 -0.17
N PHE A 262 -20.17 -6.70 -1.45
CA PHE A 262 -20.79 -7.47 -2.53
C PHE A 262 -19.73 -8.11 -3.42
N HIS A 263 -19.15 -7.40 -4.36
CA HIS A 263 -18.11 -7.90 -5.22
C HIS A 263 -17.22 -6.74 -5.70
N PRO A 264 -15.89 -6.78 -5.51
CA PRO A 264 -15.08 -7.90 -4.97
C PRO A 264 -15.05 -7.98 -3.44
N ASP A 265 -15.64 -7.02 -2.72
CA ASP A 265 -15.56 -6.91 -1.27
C ASP A 265 -16.45 -7.95 -0.58
N PRO A 266 -15.95 -8.63 0.46
CA PRO A 266 -16.71 -9.62 1.19
C PRO A 266 -17.64 -8.99 2.23
N THR A 267 -18.76 -9.65 2.48
CA THR A 267 -19.56 -9.42 3.69
C THR A 267 -18.93 -10.15 4.86
N ALA A 268 -18.72 -9.44 5.97
CA ALA A 268 -18.16 -10.00 7.21
C ALA A 268 -19.19 -9.98 8.34
N ILE A 269 -19.36 -11.13 9.01
CA ILE A 269 -20.25 -11.29 10.17
C ILE A 269 -19.42 -11.81 11.33
N VAL A 270 -19.39 -11.07 12.45
CA VAL A 270 -18.59 -11.41 13.62
C VAL A 270 -19.44 -11.40 14.89
N GLU A 271 -19.17 -12.34 15.81
CA GLU A 271 -19.68 -12.30 17.18
C GLU A 271 -18.69 -11.57 18.07
N VAL A 272 -19.19 -10.67 18.89
CA VAL A 272 -18.42 -9.89 19.85
C VAL A 272 -19.08 -9.95 21.22
N ARG A 273 -18.29 -10.20 22.27
CA ARG A 273 -18.71 -10.05 23.68
C ARG A 273 -17.73 -9.17 24.42
N LYS A 274 -18.20 -8.16 25.10
CA LYS A 274 -17.35 -7.20 25.82
C LYS A 274 -17.74 -7.15 27.29
N LYS A 275 -16.75 -7.33 28.16
CA LYS A 275 -16.88 -7.17 29.61
C LYS A 275 -15.69 -6.39 30.13
N GLU A 276 -15.93 -5.17 30.59
CA GLU A 276 -14.89 -4.26 31.04
C GLU A 276 -13.80 -4.05 29.95
N ARG A 277 -12.56 -4.48 30.21
CA ARG A 277 -11.45 -4.37 29.27
C ARG A 277 -11.24 -5.64 28.42
N ARG A 278 -12.06 -6.66 28.57
CA ARG A 278 -11.97 -7.91 27.81
C ARG A 278 -12.95 -7.94 26.66
N LEU A 279 -12.46 -8.36 25.50
CA LEU A 279 -13.23 -8.50 24.27
C LEU A 279 -13.00 -9.91 23.71
N TRP A 280 -14.07 -10.69 23.56
CA TRP A 280 -14.04 -11.98 22.86
C TRP A 280 -14.61 -11.77 21.47
N VAL A 281 -13.92 -12.29 20.46
CA VAL A 281 -14.27 -12.10 19.04
C VAL A 281 -14.24 -13.44 18.32
N LYS A 282 -15.25 -13.68 17.49
CA LYS A 282 -15.34 -14.86 16.63
C LYS A 282 -15.91 -14.51 15.28
N GLU A 283 -15.25 -14.98 14.21
CA GLU A 283 -15.77 -14.91 12.84
C GLU A 283 -16.90 -15.92 12.68
N LEU A 284 -18.06 -15.45 12.24
CA LEU A 284 -19.21 -16.30 11.95
C LEU A 284 -19.33 -16.56 10.45
N HIS A 285 -19.07 -15.55 9.63
CA HIS A 285 -19.10 -15.68 8.17
C HIS A 285 -18.16 -14.63 7.51
N TYR A 286 -17.61 -15.02 6.36
CA TYR A 286 -16.82 -14.15 5.49
C TYR A 286 -16.96 -14.62 4.05
N GLY A 287 -17.58 -13.83 3.17
CA GLY A 287 -17.79 -14.21 1.78
C GLY A 287 -18.26 -13.05 0.91
N SER A 288 -17.96 -13.10 -0.39
CA SER A 288 -18.38 -12.08 -1.36
C SER A 288 -19.56 -12.54 -2.22
N GLY A 289 -20.27 -11.57 -2.85
CA GLY A 289 -21.37 -11.85 -3.78
C GLY A 289 -22.69 -12.20 -3.11
N LEU A 290 -22.85 -11.86 -1.82
CA LEU A 290 -24.06 -12.15 -1.06
C LEU A 290 -25.13 -11.08 -1.29
N LEU A 291 -26.35 -11.50 -1.58
CA LEU A 291 -27.54 -10.66 -1.52
C LEU A 291 -28.11 -10.63 -0.09
N ASN A 292 -28.97 -9.66 0.20
CA ASN A 292 -29.58 -9.54 1.54
C ASN A 292 -30.30 -10.80 1.99
N ARG A 293 -30.90 -11.54 1.05
CA ARG A 293 -31.53 -12.82 1.33
C ARG A 293 -30.52 -13.86 1.81
N ASP A 294 -29.37 -13.94 1.15
CA ASP A 294 -28.31 -14.88 1.50
C ASP A 294 -27.76 -14.55 2.89
N ILE A 295 -27.60 -13.24 3.19
CA ILE A 295 -27.18 -12.77 4.53
C ILE A 295 -28.21 -13.19 5.59
N ILE A 296 -29.51 -13.05 5.33
CA ILE A 296 -30.59 -13.48 6.24
C ILE A 296 -30.51 -14.99 6.50
N ASP A 297 -30.33 -15.79 5.45
CA ASP A 297 -30.21 -17.24 5.57
C ASP A 297 -28.97 -17.63 6.40
N ILE A 298 -27.83 -16.97 6.15
CA ILE A 298 -26.60 -17.16 6.93
C ILE A 298 -26.79 -16.80 8.40
N LEU A 299 -27.45 -15.66 8.70
CA LEU A 299 -27.72 -15.26 10.09
C LEU A 299 -28.53 -16.33 10.85
N LEU A 300 -29.48 -16.97 10.17
CA LEU A 300 -30.26 -18.09 10.74
C LEU A 300 -29.39 -19.34 10.93
N GLU A 301 -28.59 -19.69 9.93
CA GLU A 301 -27.71 -20.86 9.94
C GLU A 301 -26.66 -20.81 11.06
N VAL A 302 -26.04 -19.64 11.29
CA VAL A 302 -25.08 -19.45 12.39
C VAL A 302 -25.76 -19.23 13.75
N GLY A 303 -27.06 -19.39 13.84
CA GLY A 303 -27.83 -19.36 15.07
C GLY A 303 -28.03 -17.98 15.68
N ILE A 304 -28.07 -16.93 14.86
CA ILE A 304 -28.44 -15.58 15.30
C ILE A 304 -29.95 -15.51 15.52
N THR A 305 -30.35 -15.06 16.70
CA THR A 305 -31.74 -14.95 17.09
C THR A 305 -32.27 -13.53 16.95
N ARG A 306 -33.59 -13.37 17.03
CA ARG A 306 -34.23 -12.02 17.03
C ARG A 306 -33.90 -11.19 18.27
N GLN A 307 -33.35 -11.80 19.32
CA GLN A 307 -32.91 -11.11 20.55
C GLN A 307 -31.49 -10.57 20.43
N ASP A 308 -30.67 -11.14 19.54
CA ASP A 308 -29.31 -10.71 19.34
C ASP A 308 -29.28 -9.35 18.64
N LEU A 309 -28.49 -8.43 19.18
CA LEU A 309 -28.32 -7.12 18.58
C LEU A 309 -27.29 -7.19 17.47
N ILE A 310 -27.68 -6.79 16.26
CA ILE A 310 -26.80 -6.66 15.11
C ILE A 310 -26.49 -5.19 14.89
N ILE A 311 -25.21 -4.84 14.76
CA ILE A 311 -24.74 -3.50 14.40
C ILE A 311 -24.07 -3.58 13.05
N ALA A 312 -24.63 -2.87 12.07
CA ALA A 312 -24.20 -2.93 10.69
C ALA A 312 -23.68 -1.60 10.16
N ASP A 313 -22.93 -1.63 9.07
CA ASP A 313 -22.51 -0.41 8.39
C ASP A 313 -23.69 0.50 8.05
N SER A 314 -23.60 1.76 8.48
CA SER A 314 -24.63 2.77 8.23
C SER A 314 -24.71 3.25 6.77
N ALA A 315 -23.75 2.90 5.92
CA ALA A 315 -23.75 3.24 4.50
C ALA A 315 -24.82 2.45 3.70
N GLU A 316 -25.33 1.35 4.27
CA GLU A 316 -26.30 0.44 3.63
C GLU A 316 -27.71 0.46 4.28
N PRO A 317 -28.43 1.59 4.31
CA PRO A 317 -29.69 1.72 5.02
C PRO A 317 -30.80 0.84 4.45
N LYS A 318 -30.75 0.52 3.13
CA LYS A 318 -31.73 -0.37 2.49
C LYS A 318 -31.57 -1.81 2.96
N SER A 319 -30.32 -2.28 3.01
CA SER A 319 -29.97 -3.63 3.47
C SER A 319 -30.33 -3.81 4.95
N ILE A 320 -30.06 -2.81 5.78
CA ILE A 320 -30.45 -2.79 7.20
C ILE A 320 -31.98 -2.91 7.34
N GLU A 321 -32.75 -2.15 6.56
CA GLU A 321 -34.21 -2.17 6.64
C GLU A 321 -34.80 -3.52 6.18
N GLU A 322 -34.21 -4.14 5.15
CA GLU A 322 -34.67 -5.45 4.65
C GLU A 322 -34.42 -6.55 5.69
N ILE A 323 -33.25 -6.60 6.31
CA ILE A 323 -32.91 -7.55 7.38
C ILE A 323 -33.77 -7.29 8.62
N ARG A 324 -34.11 -6.04 8.93
CA ARG A 324 -35.02 -5.69 10.02
C ARG A 324 -36.44 -6.24 9.76
N ARG A 325 -36.94 -6.10 8.51
CA ARG A 325 -38.25 -6.66 8.11
C ARG A 325 -38.28 -8.18 8.15
N ALA A 326 -37.16 -8.84 7.98
CA ALA A 326 -37.03 -10.28 8.21
C ALA A 326 -37.10 -10.66 9.71
N GLY A 327 -37.17 -9.67 10.61
CA GLY A 327 -37.38 -9.84 12.03
C GLY A 327 -36.14 -9.79 12.91
N PHE A 328 -34.98 -9.41 12.38
CA PHE A 328 -33.74 -9.25 13.16
C PHE A 328 -33.66 -7.89 13.87
N ASN A 329 -33.03 -7.87 15.03
CA ASN A 329 -32.78 -6.64 15.79
C ASN A 329 -31.49 -5.98 15.29
N ILE A 330 -31.59 -5.33 14.12
CA ILE A 330 -30.43 -4.69 13.46
C ILE A 330 -30.51 -3.16 13.57
N LYS A 331 -29.36 -2.53 13.85
CA LYS A 331 -29.19 -1.08 13.91
C LYS A 331 -27.97 -0.64 13.10
N ALA A 332 -28.03 0.58 12.57
CA ALA A 332 -26.87 1.22 11.93
C ALA A 332 -25.82 1.62 12.95
N ALA A 333 -24.54 1.40 12.61
CA ALA A 333 -23.41 1.88 13.37
C ALA A 333 -23.39 3.42 13.40
N LYS A 334 -22.98 4.01 14.52
CA LYS A 334 -22.80 5.46 14.63
C LYS A 334 -21.45 5.85 14.02
N LYS A 335 -21.47 6.44 12.82
CA LYS A 335 -20.26 6.99 12.18
C LYS A 335 -20.15 8.48 12.45
N GLY A 336 -18.95 8.95 12.79
CA GLY A 336 -18.54 10.35 12.89
C GLY A 336 -17.22 10.54 12.16
N ALA A 337 -16.77 11.78 11.97
CA ALA A 337 -15.56 12.12 11.19
C ALA A 337 -14.31 11.32 11.61
N ASP A 338 -14.18 10.95 12.90
CA ASP A 338 -13.02 10.23 13.45
C ASP A 338 -13.39 8.81 13.94
N SER A 339 -14.51 8.22 13.50
CA SER A 339 -15.01 6.96 14.04
C SER A 339 -14.03 5.78 13.84
N VAL A 340 -13.26 5.78 12.74
CA VAL A 340 -12.22 4.78 12.48
C VAL A 340 -11.10 4.90 13.52
N ARG A 341 -10.60 6.10 13.71
CA ARG A 341 -9.52 6.38 14.67
C ARG A 341 -9.92 6.03 16.12
N TYR A 342 -11.11 6.42 16.54
CA TYR A 342 -11.61 6.09 17.88
C TYR A 342 -11.82 4.58 18.06
N GLY A 343 -12.38 3.89 17.06
CA GLY A 343 -12.56 2.45 17.12
C GLY A 343 -11.22 1.70 17.22
N ILE A 344 -10.19 2.13 16.50
CA ILE A 344 -8.84 1.58 16.60
C ILE A 344 -8.26 1.82 18.00
N GLN A 345 -8.38 3.04 18.55
CA GLN A 345 -7.89 3.36 19.89
C GLN A 345 -8.59 2.51 20.95
N GLU A 346 -9.90 2.30 20.80
CA GLU A 346 -10.67 1.45 21.70
C GLU A 346 -10.20 0.01 21.63
N LEU A 347 -10.06 -0.59 20.43
CA LEU A 347 -9.56 -1.94 20.24
C LEU A 347 -8.16 -2.14 20.85
N ASN A 348 -7.26 -1.18 20.70
CA ASN A 348 -5.93 -1.24 21.29
C ASN A 348 -5.91 -1.02 22.83
N SER A 349 -7.00 -0.54 23.41
CA SER A 349 -7.14 -0.40 24.87
C SER A 349 -7.70 -1.65 25.55
N LEU A 350 -8.18 -2.64 24.77
CA LEU A 350 -8.83 -3.84 25.24
C LEU A 350 -7.89 -5.08 25.18
N GLU A 351 -8.13 -6.02 26.06
CA GLU A 351 -7.56 -7.38 25.98
C GLU A 351 -8.43 -8.21 25.04
N VAL A 352 -7.98 -8.45 23.82
CA VAL A 352 -8.77 -9.11 22.79
C VAL A 352 -8.41 -10.59 22.69
N PHE A 353 -9.42 -11.45 22.85
CA PHE A 353 -9.34 -12.90 22.71
C PHE A 353 -10.13 -13.30 21.46
N CYS A 354 -9.42 -13.67 20.41
CA CYS A 354 -9.99 -14.07 19.12
C CYS A 354 -10.00 -15.60 19.00
N ASP A 355 -11.11 -16.15 18.52
CA ASP A 355 -11.18 -17.58 18.18
C ASP A 355 -10.09 -17.94 17.15
N ALA A 356 -9.27 -18.93 17.46
CA ALA A 356 -8.20 -19.42 16.60
C ALA A 356 -8.69 -19.97 15.24
N SER A 357 -9.97 -20.31 15.10
CA SER A 357 -10.57 -20.73 13.84
C SER A 357 -10.91 -19.53 12.90
N SER A 358 -10.92 -18.30 13.41
CA SER A 358 -11.25 -17.06 12.69
C SER A 358 -10.13 -16.62 11.76
N LYS A 359 -9.97 -17.31 10.63
CA LYS A 359 -8.81 -17.14 9.73
C LYS A 359 -8.78 -15.78 9.01
N ASN A 360 -9.94 -15.22 8.67
CA ASN A 360 -9.99 -13.93 8.03
C ASN A 360 -9.69 -12.80 9.02
N ILE A 361 -10.17 -12.91 10.27
CA ILE A 361 -9.78 -11.97 11.35
C ILE A 361 -8.26 -12.01 11.56
N GLN A 362 -7.63 -13.21 11.61
CA GLN A 362 -6.18 -13.34 11.76
C GLN A 362 -5.42 -12.69 10.59
N ARG A 363 -5.91 -12.89 9.35
CA ARG A 363 -5.31 -12.32 8.16
C ARG A 363 -5.39 -10.79 8.19
N GLU A 364 -6.58 -10.24 8.45
CA GLU A 364 -6.79 -8.80 8.50
C GLU A 364 -6.03 -8.16 9.65
N TYR A 365 -6.07 -8.73 10.86
CA TYR A 365 -5.26 -8.30 12.00
C TYR A 365 -3.77 -8.18 11.64
N SER A 366 -3.23 -9.18 10.95
CA SER A 366 -1.81 -9.22 10.58
C SER A 366 -1.44 -8.24 9.46
N SER A 367 -2.41 -7.86 8.62
CA SER A 367 -2.21 -6.99 7.46
C SER A 367 -2.71 -5.55 7.68
N TYR A 368 -3.38 -5.26 8.82
CA TYR A 368 -3.95 -3.95 9.08
C TYR A 368 -2.87 -2.95 9.48
N HIS A 369 -2.56 -2.02 8.59
CA HIS A 369 -1.48 -1.05 8.75
C HIS A 369 -1.90 0.33 8.24
N TYR A 370 -1.15 1.37 8.62
CA TYR A 370 -1.37 2.73 8.12
C TYR A 370 -0.84 2.91 6.70
N LYS A 371 -1.50 3.73 5.88
CA LYS A 371 -0.95 4.21 4.60
C LYS A 371 0.40 4.88 4.85
N ALA A 372 1.36 4.64 3.99
CA ALA A 372 2.72 5.17 4.13
C ALA A 372 2.72 6.68 4.40
N GLY A 373 3.35 7.09 5.50
CA GLY A 373 3.48 8.49 5.91
C GLY A 373 2.21 9.16 6.42
N THR A 374 1.18 8.39 6.79
CA THR A 374 -0.08 8.91 7.34
C THR A 374 -0.51 8.10 8.57
N ASN A 375 -1.46 8.65 9.35
CA ASN A 375 -2.17 7.93 10.41
C ASN A 375 -3.55 7.42 9.91
N ILE A 376 -3.69 7.22 8.61
CA ILE A 376 -4.91 6.72 7.98
C ILE A 376 -4.67 5.24 7.65
N PRO A 377 -5.54 4.31 8.09
CA PRO A 377 -5.45 2.91 7.69
C PRO A 377 -5.37 2.75 6.18
N ALA A 378 -4.62 1.76 5.71
CA ALA A 378 -4.57 1.42 4.30
C ALA A 378 -5.93 0.84 3.87
N ASP A 379 -6.42 1.20 2.67
CA ASP A 379 -7.66 0.67 2.14
C ASP A 379 -7.52 -0.83 1.81
N GLY A 380 -8.56 -1.58 2.06
CA GLY A 380 -8.71 -2.98 1.67
C GLY A 380 -8.38 -3.98 2.77
N ASN A 381 -9.13 -5.08 2.81
CA ASN A 381 -9.00 -6.20 3.76
C ASN A 381 -9.12 -5.81 5.24
N ASP A 382 -10.13 -5.03 5.59
CA ASP A 382 -10.45 -4.63 6.98
C ASP A 382 -11.91 -4.90 7.36
N HIS A 383 -12.61 -5.72 6.58
CA HIS A 383 -14.04 -5.98 6.72
C HIS A 383 -14.41 -6.61 8.07
N THR A 384 -13.64 -7.59 8.55
CA THR A 384 -13.87 -8.17 9.88
C THR A 384 -13.52 -7.18 10.99
N ILE A 385 -12.47 -6.38 10.81
CA ILE A 385 -12.08 -5.34 11.75
C ILE A 385 -13.15 -4.25 11.83
N ASP A 386 -13.71 -3.86 10.69
CA ASP A 386 -14.81 -2.89 10.63
C ASP A 386 -16.08 -3.44 11.28
N ALA A 387 -16.44 -4.69 11.02
CA ALA A 387 -17.55 -5.35 11.68
C ALA A 387 -17.38 -5.39 13.22
N ILE A 388 -16.16 -5.69 13.71
CA ILE A 388 -15.84 -5.64 15.15
C ILE A 388 -15.98 -4.21 15.68
N ARG A 389 -15.47 -3.20 14.98
CA ARG A 389 -15.57 -1.79 15.36
C ARG A 389 -17.03 -1.33 15.43
N TYR A 390 -17.90 -1.78 14.50
CA TYR A 390 -19.31 -1.48 14.56
C TYR A 390 -19.96 -2.08 15.81
N ALA A 391 -19.67 -3.33 16.12
CA ALA A 391 -20.24 -4.01 17.30
C ALA A 391 -19.89 -3.29 18.62
N ILE A 392 -18.66 -2.77 18.77
CA ILE A 392 -18.24 -2.06 19.98
C ILE A 392 -18.67 -0.58 20.02
N SER A 393 -19.06 0.01 18.89
CA SER A 393 -19.35 1.46 18.75
C SER A 393 -20.55 1.98 19.58
N LEU A 394 -21.33 1.09 20.17
CA LEU A 394 -22.48 1.46 21.01
C LEU A 394 -22.11 2.04 22.38
N GLU A 395 -20.94 1.68 22.89
CA GLU A 395 -20.45 2.18 24.17
C GLU A 395 -19.56 3.40 23.95
N LYS A 396 -20.15 4.60 23.77
CA LYS A 396 -19.36 5.82 23.96
C LYS A 396 -19.08 6.00 25.46
N PRO A 397 -17.82 6.16 25.87
CA PRO A 397 -17.55 6.69 27.19
C PRO A 397 -18.28 8.03 27.29
N ARG A 398 -19.13 8.20 28.29
CA ARG A 398 -19.73 9.48 28.64
C ARG A 398 -18.62 10.34 29.22
N TYR A 399 -17.83 11.00 28.38
CA TYR A 399 -17.07 12.15 28.82
C TYR A 399 -18.07 13.29 29.00
N SER A 400 -18.51 13.50 30.25
CA SER A 400 -19.07 14.78 30.65
C SER A 400 -17.90 15.80 30.62
N ILE A 401 -17.91 16.65 29.59
CA ILE A 401 -17.11 17.87 29.66
C ILE A 401 -17.77 18.69 30.78
N TYR A 402 -17.17 18.69 31.98
CA TYR A 402 -17.43 19.71 32.94
C TYR A 402 -16.99 21.02 32.29
N LYS A 403 -17.94 21.82 31.81
CA LYS A 403 -17.75 23.24 31.63
C LYS A 403 -17.62 23.79 33.07
N GLU A 404 -16.39 24.09 33.48
CA GLU A 404 -16.19 25.06 34.55
C GLU A 404 -16.85 26.35 34.05
N THR A 405 -17.97 26.69 34.64
CA THR A 405 -18.51 28.04 34.57
C THR A 405 -17.51 28.93 35.27
N SER A 406 -16.79 29.72 34.49
CA SER A 406 -16.01 30.84 35.06
C SER A 406 -16.98 31.71 35.81
N SER A 407 -16.87 31.70 37.15
CA SER A 407 -17.46 32.71 37.99
C SER A 407 -16.76 34.04 37.68
N ASP A 408 -17.57 35.03 37.32
CA ASP A 408 -17.17 36.41 37.13
C ASP A 408 -16.34 36.89 38.33
N ILE A 409 -15.10 37.24 38.08
CA ILE A 409 -14.30 38.03 39.01
C ILE A 409 -14.52 39.47 38.60
N ASP A 410 -15.41 40.15 39.37
CA ASP A 410 -15.56 41.59 39.35
C ASP A 410 -14.26 42.26 39.83
N PHE A 411 -13.57 42.92 38.92
CA PHE A 411 -12.53 43.89 39.24
C PHE A 411 -13.11 45.30 39.19
N PHE A 412 -13.73 45.76 40.29
CA PHE A 412 -13.83 47.17 40.59
C PHE A 412 -14.17 47.37 42.07
N SER A 413 -13.15 47.65 42.85
CA SER A 413 -13.14 48.66 43.97
C SER A 413 -11.71 48.96 44.38
#